data_259e3247ba9b6de7511f6cd5975dec2c
#
_entry.id   259e3247ba9b6de7511f6cd5975dec2c
#
_cell.length_a   1.000
_cell.length_b   1.000
_cell.length_c   1.000
_cell.angle_alpha   90.00
_cell.angle_beta   90.00
_cell.angle_gamma   90.00
#
_symmetry.space_group_name_H-M   'P 1'
#
loop_
_entity.id
_entity.type
_entity.pdbx_description
1 polymer ?
#
loop_
_entity_poly.entity_id
_entity_poly.type
_entity_poly.pdbx_seq_one_letter_code
_entity_poly.pdbx_strand_id
1 'polypeptide(L)'
;PIFKPVTISYKGTKEHYFSYCATHRIQTFGKQRLVINFDQADLSDNPVFYISNRLRWQAQGITRIRRHRWPVEVYHEEGKAEGLDQYQLRDLTAIERHVAFVAVVYSLLRAAQHDTVFQERLQRELKFNLEGSAASWRRATQAQAFWSLLLCVSLRLSLGHSLESIAAPMLRALYGC
;
A
#
# COMPACT_ATOMS: atom_id res chain seq x y z
N PRO A 1 1.96 -36.75 10.16
CA PRO A 1 1.68 -35.36 10.48
C PRO A 1 0.51 -34.84 9.62
N ILE A 2 -0.40 -34.09 10.24
CA ILE A 2 -1.59 -33.53 9.60
C ILE A 2 -1.18 -32.39 8.65
N PHE A 3 -0.16 -31.62 9.04
CA PHE A 3 0.43 -30.56 8.23
C PHE A 3 1.58 -31.10 7.38
N LYS A 4 1.63 -30.67 6.13
CA LYS A 4 2.66 -31.08 5.17
C LYS A 4 3.40 -29.85 4.63
N PRO A 5 4.70 -29.94 4.37
CA PRO A 5 5.44 -28.84 3.76
C PRO A 5 4.93 -28.58 2.34
N VAL A 6 4.70 -27.31 2.03
CA VAL A 6 4.25 -26.81 0.72
C VAL A 6 5.15 -25.66 0.32
N THR A 7 5.64 -25.69 -0.92
CA THR A 7 6.48 -24.64 -1.48
C THR A 7 5.74 -23.99 -2.64
N ILE A 8 5.68 -22.65 -2.64
CA ILE A 8 5.17 -21.86 -3.75
C ILE A 8 6.27 -20.96 -4.31
N SER A 9 6.16 -20.58 -5.57
CA SER A 9 6.98 -19.53 -6.16
C SER A 9 6.18 -18.24 -6.27
N TYR A 10 6.73 -17.16 -5.76
CA TYR A 10 6.13 -15.83 -5.80
C TYR A 10 7.20 -14.78 -6.11
N LYS A 11 7.04 -14.02 -7.20
CA LYS A 11 7.98 -12.97 -7.65
C LYS A 11 9.45 -13.43 -7.69
N GLY A 12 9.68 -14.68 -8.16
CA GLY A 12 11.02 -15.25 -8.26
C GLY A 12 11.59 -15.87 -6.99
N THR A 13 10.93 -15.68 -5.83
CA THR A 13 11.33 -16.25 -4.54
C THR A 13 10.53 -17.53 -4.24
N LYS A 14 11.13 -18.48 -3.55
CA LYS A 14 10.45 -19.66 -3.01
C LYS A 14 10.01 -19.38 -1.58
N GLU A 15 8.71 -19.50 -1.33
CA GLU A 15 8.10 -19.39 -0.02
C GLU A 15 7.68 -20.79 0.47
N HIS A 16 7.92 -21.10 1.74
CA HIS A 16 7.64 -22.38 2.35
C HIS A 16 6.56 -22.24 3.40
N TYR A 17 5.62 -23.19 3.42
CA TYR A 17 4.50 -23.23 4.36
C TYR A 17 4.31 -24.63 4.88
N PHE A 18 3.75 -24.77 6.09
CA PHE A 18 3.24 -26.02 6.63
C PHE A 18 1.73 -26.00 6.55
N SER A 19 1.18 -26.79 5.63
CA SER A 19 -0.21 -26.67 5.21
C SER A 19 -1.03 -27.91 5.55
N TYR A 20 -2.19 -27.70 6.14
CA TYR A 20 -3.29 -28.65 6.15
C TYR A 20 -4.23 -28.35 4.99
N CYS A 21 -4.74 -29.39 4.32
CA CYS A 21 -5.66 -29.21 3.22
C CYS A 21 -6.67 -30.37 3.16
N ALA A 22 -7.93 -30.08 3.45
CA ALA A 22 -9.03 -31.06 3.39
C ALA A 22 -10.34 -30.44 2.92
N THR A 23 -11.29 -31.29 2.52
CA THR A 23 -12.64 -30.86 2.18
C THR A 23 -13.52 -30.99 3.41
N HIS A 24 -14.16 -29.88 3.78
CA HIS A 24 -15.10 -29.80 4.89
C HIS A 24 -16.47 -29.31 4.43
N ARG A 25 -17.53 -29.71 5.15
CA ARG A 25 -18.85 -29.13 4.96
C ARG A 25 -19.03 -27.97 5.93
N ILE A 26 -19.15 -26.78 5.38
CA ILE A 26 -19.40 -25.54 6.15
C ILE A 26 -20.90 -25.25 6.05
N GLN A 27 -21.54 -24.95 7.18
CA GLN A 27 -22.98 -24.81 7.28
C GLN A 27 -23.58 -23.86 6.23
N THR A 28 -22.97 -22.71 6.04
CA THR A 28 -23.46 -21.65 5.12
C THR A 28 -23.03 -21.87 3.66
N PHE A 29 -21.84 -22.49 3.43
CA PHE A 29 -21.20 -22.53 2.11
C PHE A 29 -21.17 -23.93 1.48
N GLY A 30 -21.73 -24.96 2.16
CA GLY A 30 -21.68 -26.33 1.68
C GLY A 30 -20.29 -26.95 1.74
N LYS A 31 -19.94 -27.81 0.77
CA LYS A 31 -18.62 -28.43 0.70
C LYS A 31 -17.59 -27.40 0.22
N GLN A 32 -16.56 -27.21 1.01
CA GLN A 32 -15.46 -26.30 0.71
C GLN A 32 -14.11 -26.98 0.93
N ARG A 33 -13.10 -26.56 0.18
CA ARG A 33 -11.72 -26.92 0.40
C ARG A 33 -11.15 -25.96 1.43
N LEU A 34 -10.77 -26.45 2.61
CA LEU A 34 -10.09 -25.70 3.67
C LEU A 34 -8.59 -25.89 3.55
N VAL A 35 -7.87 -24.79 3.59
CA VAL A 35 -6.39 -24.78 3.73
C VAL A 35 -6.05 -23.96 4.96
N ILE A 36 -5.16 -24.50 5.79
CA ILE A 36 -4.60 -23.83 6.95
C ILE A 36 -3.09 -23.82 6.77
N ASN A 37 -2.49 -22.64 6.76
CA ASN A 37 -1.06 -22.45 6.57
C ASN A 37 -0.41 -21.89 7.82
N PHE A 38 0.75 -22.44 8.15
CA PHE A 38 1.72 -21.88 9.09
C PHE A 38 3.03 -21.60 8.36
N ASP A 39 3.73 -20.55 8.75
CA ASP A 39 5.06 -20.22 8.24
C ASP A 39 6.15 -21.01 8.97
N GLN A 40 5.91 -21.38 10.25
CA GLN A 40 6.86 -22.11 11.08
C GLN A 40 6.59 -23.62 11.11
N ALA A 41 7.66 -24.42 11.12
CA ALA A 41 7.55 -25.89 11.16
C ALA A 41 6.99 -26.43 12.49
N ASP A 42 7.19 -25.69 13.56
CA ASP A 42 6.68 -26.02 14.91
C ASP A 42 5.24 -25.54 15.14
N LEU A 43 4.65 -24.89 14.13
CA LEU A 43 3.28 -24.35 14.16
C LEU A 43 3.07 -23.31 15.28
N SER A 44 4.10 -22.58 15.65
CA SER A 44 4.07 -21.60 16.73
C SER A 44 3.53 -20.23 16.30
N ASP A 45 3.51 -19.96 15.00
CA ASP A 45 2.97 -18.74 14.43
C ASP A 45 1.44 -18.78 14.28
N ASN A 46 0.85 -17.63 13.99
CA ASN A 46 -0.59 -17.53 13.76
C ASN A 46 -0.98 -18.16 12.43
N PRO A 47 -1.91 -19.15 12.42
CA PRO A 47 -2.34 -19.78 11.19
C PRO A 47 -3.15 -18.84 10.30
N VAL A 48 -2.98 -18.99 8.99
CA VAL A 48 -3.80 -18.32 8.00
C VAL A 48 -4.76 -19.33 7.36
N PHE A 49 -6.06 -18.98 7.33
CA PHE A 49 -7.12 -19.86 6.86
C PHE A 49 -7.60 -19.40 5.48
N TYR A 50 -7.74 -20.37 4.57
CA TYR A 50 -8.34 -20.14 3.26
C TYR A 50 -9.45 -21.15 3.00
N ILE A 51 -10.54 -20.71 2.39
CA ILE A 51 -11.60 -21.58 1.89
C ILE A 51 -11.73 -21.39 0.38
N SER A 52 -12.08 -22.48 -0.32
CA SER A 52 -12.27 -22.46 -1.77
C SER A 52 -13.37 -23.45 -2.17
N ASN A 53 -14.19 -23.06 -3.14
CA ASN A 53 -15.16 -23.95 -3.79
C ASN A 53 -14.50 -24.92 -4.79
N ARG A 54 -13.18 -24.76 -5.05
CA ARG A 54 -12.40 -25.64 -5.93
C ARG A 54 -11.95 -26.89 -5.17
N LEU A 55 -12.84 -27.86 -5.00
CA LEU A 55 -12.65 -29.03 -4.14
C LEU A 55 -11.46 -29.92 -4.54
N ARG A 56 -11.03 -29.89 -5.82
CA ARG A 56 -9.92 -30.68 -6.33
C ARG A 56 -8.55 -30.00 -6.16
N TRP A 57 -8.53 -28.73 -5.77
CA TRP A 57 -7.29 -27.99 -5.65
C TRP A 57 -6.50 -28.40 -4.41
N GLN A 58 -5.19 -28.45 -4.58
CA GLN A 58 -4.24 -28.72 -3.50
C GLN A 58 -3.87 -27.41 -2.77
N ALA A 59 -3.30 -27.55 -1.56
CA ALA A 59 -2.84 -26.43 -0.75
C ALA A 59 -1.97 -25.46 -1.55
N GLN A 60 -1.00 -25.97 -2.32
CA GLN A 60 -0.09 -25.18 -3.13
C GLN A 60 -0.82 -24.24 -4.11
N GLY A 61 -1.84 -24.74 -4.81
CA GLY A 61 -2.59 -23.91 -5.77
C GLY A 61 -3.40 -22.81 -5.10
N ILE A 62 -4.07 -23.12 -3.99
CA ILE A 62 -4.86 -22.15 -3.22
C ILE A 62 -3.97 -21.09 -2.61
N THR A 63 -2.88 -21.48 -1.95
CA THR A 63 -1.91 -20.57 -1.33
C THR A 63 -1.27 -19.64 -2.36
N ARG A 64 -0.88 -20.18 -3.54
CA ARG A 64 -0.31 -19.38 -4.64
C ARG A 64 -1.29 -18.31 -5.13
N ILE A 65 -2.55 -18.66 -5.38
CA ILE A 65 -3.56 -17.69 -5.85
C ILE A 65 -3.78 -16.62 -4.79
N ARG A 66 -3.91 -17.00 -3.53
CA ARG A 66 -4.09 -16.04 -2.43
C ARG A 66 -2.90 -15.08 -2.35
N ARG A 67 -1.69 -15.60 -2.50
CA ARG A 67 -0.47 -14.77 -2.47
C ARG A 67 -0.43 -13.75 -3.60
N HIS A 68 -0.87 -14.13 -4.81
CA HIS A 68 -0.98 -13.21 -5.94
C HIS A 68 -2.14 -12.20 -5.79
N ARG A 69 -3.20 -12.55 -5.07
CA ARG A 69 -4.35 -11.65 -4.85
C ARG A 69 -4.10 -10.61 -3.76
N TRP A 70 -3.27 -10.91 -2.77
CA TRP A 70 -2.98 -10.02 -1.65
C TRP A 70 -2.56 -8.60 -2.05
N PRO A 71 -1.71 -8.38 -3.08
CA PRO A 71 -1.36 -7.04 -3.52
C PRO A 71 -2.55 -6.18 -3.97
N VAL A 72 -3.64 -6.80 -4.43
CA VAL A 72 -4.87 -6.08 -4.81
C VAL A 72 -5.57 -5.54 -3.56
N GLU A 73 -5.62 -6.31 -2.49
CA GLU A 73 -6.19 -5.87 -1.20
C GLU A 73 -5.36 -4.73 -0.61
N VAL A 74 -4.03 -4.86 -0.60
CA VAL A 74 -3.12 -3.79 -0.18
C VAL A 74 -3.31 -2.52 -1.02
N TYR A 75 -3.46 -2.67 -2.35
CA TYR A 75 -3.76 -1.52 -3.23
C TYR A 75 -5.06 -0.82 -2.84
N HIS A 76 -6.12 -1.57 -2.55
CA HIS A 76 -7.40 -0.98 -2.14
C HIS A 76 -7.30 -0.29 -0.78
N GLU A 77 -6.64 -0.90 0.19
CA GLU A 77 -6.44 -0.31 1.52
C GLU A 77 -5.61 0.97 1.46
N GLU A 78 -4.48 0.92 0.77
CA GLU A 78 -3.61 2.09 0.61
C GLU A 78 -4.24 3.15 -0.31
N GLY A 79 -4.99 2.74 -1.34
CA GLY A 79 -5.74 3.64 -2.21
C GLY A 79 -6.82 4.43 -1.46
N LYS A 80 -7.48 3.82 -0.47
CA LYS A 80 -8.40 4.55 0.43
C LYS A 80 -7.68 5.62 1.24
N ALA A 81 -6.47 5.35 1.71
CA ALA A 81 -5.65 6.35 2.37
C ALA A 81 -5.31 7.54 1.44
N GLU A 82 -5.25 7.31 0.12
CA GLU A 82 -5.06 8.34 -0.90
C GLU A 82 -6.38 8.95 -1.43
N GLY A 83 -7.51 8.60 -0.82
CA GLY A 83 -8.81 9.18 -1.14
C GLY A 83 -9.63 8.41 -2.17
N LEU A 84 -9.34 7.13 -2.44
CA LEU A 84 -10.06 6.32 -3.43
C LEU A 84 -11.57 6.30 -3.23
N ASP A 85 -12.04 6.36 -1.99
CA ASP A 85 -13.45 6.33 -1.58
C ASP A 85 -13.99 7.68 -1.08
N GLN A 86 -13.20 8.76 -1.18
CA GLN A 86 -13.53 10.08 -0.63
C GLN A 86 -14.06 11.06 -1.68
N TYR A 87 -14.41 10.58 -2.88
CA TYR A 87 -14.96 11.46 -3.90
C TYR A 87 -16.44 11.76 -3.64
N GLN A 88 -16.82 13.03 -3.80
CA GLN A 88 -18.22 13.52 -3.75
C GLN A 88 -18.74 13.85 -5.16
N LEU A 89 -18.18 13.20 -6.18
CA LEU A 89 -18.48 13.45 -7.58
C LEU A 89 -19.69 12.62 -8.01
N ARG A 90 -20.56 13.18 -8.86
CA ARG A 90 -21.75 12.50 -9.41
C ARG A 90 -21.59 12.16 -10.89
N ASP A 91 -20.65 12.80 -11.58
CA ASP A 91 -20.35 12.53 -12.98
C ASP A 91 -19.39 11.34 -13.10
N LEU A 92 -19.74 10.38 -13.96
CA LEU A 92 -18.95 9.15 -14.15
C LEU A 92 -17.53 9.44 -14.64
N THR A 93 -17.39 10.38 -15.59
CA THR A 93 -16.09 10.76 -16.14
C THR A 93 -15.19 11.38 -15.06
N ALA A 94 -15.77 12.20 -14.18
CA ALA A 94 -15.06 12.78 -13.06
C ALA A 94 -14.63 11.71 -12.04
N ILE A 95 -15.47 10.71 -11.77
CA ILE A 95 -15.14 9.55 -10.92
C ILE A 95 -13.99 8.75 -11.53
N GLU A 96 -14.04 8.43 -12.82
CA GLU A 96 -12.97 7.70 -13.52
C GLU A 96 -11.64 8.45 -13.46
N ARG A 97 -11.65 9.77 -13.67
CA ARG A 97 -10.46 10.63 -13.56
C ARG A 97 -9.90 10.63 -12.12
N HIS A 98 -10.77 10.71 -11.12
CA HIS A 98 -10.36 10.65 -9.71
C HIS A 98 -9.67 9.32 -9.41
N VAL A 99 -10.27 8.19 -9.78
CA VAL A 99 -9.70 6.85 -9.58
C VAL A 99 -8.36 6.71 -10.30
N ALA A 100 -8.25 7.18 -11.54
CA ALA A 100 -7.01 7.19 -12.30
C ALA A 100 -5.93 8.04 -11.61
N PHE A 101 -6.30 9.22 -11.09
CA PHE A 101 -5.38 10.09 -10.36
C PHE A 101 -4.87 9.44 -9.07
N VAL A 102 -5.74 8.80 -8.29
CA VAL A 102 -5.33 8.04 -7.09
C VAL A 102 -4.37 6.92 -7.46
N ALA A 103 -4.62 6.19 -8.55
CA ALA A 103 -3.71 5.15 -9.04
C ALA A 103 -2.32 5.69 -9.42
N VAL A 104 -2.26 6.87 -10.05
CA VAL A 104 -0.99 7.55 -10.38
C VAL A 104 -0.26 7.95 -9.11
N VAL A 105 -0.93 8.61 -8.15
CA VAL A 105 -0.33 9.04 -6.88
C VAL A 105 0.22 7.82 -6.12
N TYR A 106 -0.57 6.75 -6.00
CA TYR A 106 -0.13 5.50 -5.39
C TYR A 106 1.12 4.93 -6.07
N SER A 107 1.13 4.89 -7.40
CA SER A 107 2.27 4.37 -8.18
C SER A 107 3.53 5.20 -7.98
N LEU A 108 3.41 6.53 -7.94
CA LEU A 108 4.53 7.43 -7.67
C LEU A 108 5.09 7.25 -6.25
N LEU A 109 4.22 7.12 -5.23
CA LEU A 109 4.64 6.85 -3.86
C LEU A 109 5.34 5.50 -3.74
N ARG A 110 4.86 4.48 -4.45
CA ARG A 110 5.52 3.17 -4.51
C ARG A 110 6.85 3.22 -5.24
N ALA A 111 6.98 3.97 -6.32
CA ALA A 111 8.26 4.18 -7.01
C ALA A 111 9.26 4.92 -6.10
N ALA A 112 8.82 5.95 -5.38
CA ALA A 112 9.65 6.68 -4.42
C ALA A 112 10.22 5.80 -3.30
N GLN A 113 9.51 4.72 -2.92
CA GLN A 113 10.01 3.74 -1.95
C GLN A 113 11.26 2.97 -2.42
N HIS A 114 11.53 2.95 -3.73
CA HIS A 114 12.69 2.30 -4.33
C HIS A 114 13.78 3.29 -4.76
N ASP A 115 13.53 4.60 -4.63
CA ASP A 115 14.50 5.66 -4.93
C ASP A 115 15.39 5.92 -3.70
N THR A 116 16.59 5.37 -3.74
CA THR A 116 17.57 5.48 -2.64
C THR A 116 17.98 6.93 -2.38
N VAL A 117 18.13 7.74 -3.42
CA VAL A 117 18.51 9.16 -3.29
C VAL A 117 17.42 9.95 -2.57
N PHE A 118 16.16 9.70 -2.95
CA PHE A 118 15.02 10.32 -2.30
C PHE A 118 14.87 9.85 -0.85
N GLN A 119 15.08 8.57 -0.57
CA GLN A 119 15.06 8.01 0.80
C GLN A 119 16.11 8.67 1.68
N GLU A 120 17.38 8.71 1.23
CA GLU A 120 18.47 9.31 1.97
C GLU A 120 18.23 10.81 2.27
N ARG A 121 17.67 11.52 1.29
CA ARG A 121 17.30 12.92 1.47
C ARG A 121 16.22 13.09 2.55
N LEU A 122 15.13 12.35 2.48
CA LEU A 122 14.05 12.40 3.47
C LEU A 122 14.56 12.02 4.87
N GLN A 123 15.36 10.98 4.97
CA GLN A 123 15.91 10.52 6.23
C GLN A 123 16.85 11.56 6.87
N ARG A 124 17.67 12.21 6.06
CA ARG A 124 18.59 13.28 6.51
C ARG A 124 17.84 14.54 6.93
N GLU A 125 16.87 14.98 6.14
CA GLU A 125 16.14 16.24 6.37
C GLU A 125 15.09 16.13 7.47
N LEU A 126 14.38 15.02 7.53
CA LEU A 126 13.21 14.87 8.43
C LEU A 126 13.43 13.88 9.58
N LYS A 127 14.54 13.13 9.57
CA LYS A 127 14.86 12.07 10.56
C LYS A 127 13.72 11.04 10.74
N PHE A 128 12.94 10.81 9.70
CA PHE A 128 11.88 9.81 9.72
C PHE A 128 12.44 8.42 9.42
N ASN A 129 11.95 7.42 10.15
CA ASN A 129 12.10 6.03 9.74
C ASN A 129 11.03 5.73 8.67
N LEU A 130 11.48 5.51 7.44
CA LEU A 130 10.62 5.39 6.25
C LEU A 130 10.19 3.95 5.98
N GLU A 131 10.05 3.14 7.00
CA GLU A 131 9.45 1.82 6.87
C GLU A 131 7.94 1.97 6.80
N GLY A 132 7.29 1.35 5.80
CA GLY A 132 5.86 1.20 5.82
C GLY A 132 5.08 1.44 4.54
N SER A 133 3.82 1.78 4.71
CA SER A 133 2.77 1.93 3.70
C SER A 133 2.95 3.17 2.81
N ALA A 134 2.26 3.23 1.66
CA ALA A 134 2.19 4.42 0.81
C ALA A 134 1.70 5.66 1.60
N ALA A 135 0.76 5.48 2.55
CA ALA A 135 0.30 6.56 3.41
C ALA A 135 1.43 7.16 4.30
N SER A 136 2.37 6.34 4.77
CA SER A 136 3.55 6.81 5.51
C SER A 136 4.45 7.67 4.61
N TRP A 137 4.69 7.22 3.39
CA TRP A 137 5.46 7.96 2.39
C TRP A 137 4.79 9.26 1.98
N ARG A 138 3.45 9.26 1.81
CA ARG A 138 2.69 10.49 1.57
C ARG A 138 2.92 11.52 2.67
N ARG A 139 2.80 11.12 3.94
CA ARG A 139 3.06 12.04 5.07
C ARG A 139 4.49 12.57 5.06
N ALA A 140 5.47 11.74 4.76
CA ALA A 140 6.87 12.15 4.68
C ALA A 140 7.10 13.16 3.53
N THR A 141 6.54 12.91 2.36
CA THR A 141 6.64 13.86 1.21
C THR A 141 5.93 15.17 1.47
N GLN A 142 4.77 15.14 2.14
CA GLN A 142 4.05 16.35 2.55
C GLN A 142 4.85 17.16 3.58
N ALA A 143 5.44 16.49 4.58
CA ALA A 143 6.29 17.13 5.57
C ALA A 143 7.55 17.75 4.92
N GLN A 144 8.17 17.06 3.97
CA GLN A 144 9.33 17.57 3.24
C GLN A 144 8.96 18.77 2.35
N ALA A 145 7.83 18.73 1.66
CA ALA A 145 7.35 19.86 0.87
C ALA A 145 7.09 21.08 1.76
N PHE A 146 6.45 20.88 2.92
CA PHE A 146 6.22 21.95 3.88
C PHE A 146 7.53 22.53 4.43
N TRP A 147 8.50 21.67 4.78
CA TRP A 147 9.81 22.09 5.23
C TRP A 147 10.56 22.91 4.16
N SER A 148 10.54 22.44 2.91
CA SER A 148 11.15 23.16 1.79
C SER A 148 10.51 24.52 1.55
N LEU A 149 9.18 24.62 1.73
CA LEU A 149 8.46 25.89 1.67
C LEU A 149 8.92 26.85 2.78
N LEU A 150 9.02 26.39 4.03
CA LEU A 150 9.50 27.20 5.15
C LEU A 150 10.91 27.73 4.91
N LEU A 151 11.81 26.88 4.39
CA LEU A 151 13.17 27.30 4.04
C LEU A 151 13.17 28.34 2.92
N CYS A 152 12.34 28.18 1.90
CA CYS A 152 12.19 29.15 0.82
C CYS A 152 11.69 30.50 1.33
N VAL A 153 10.66 30.50 2.17
CA VAL A 153 10.11 31.71 2.79
C VAL A 153 11.17 32.40 3.65
N SER A 154 11.85 31.64 4.53
CA SER A 154 12.92 32.16 5.39
C SER A 154 14.06 32.80 4.57
N LEU A 155 14.50 32.15 3.52
CA LEU A 155 15.55 32.66 2.63
C LEU A 155 15.11 33.97 1.95
N ARG A 156 13.88 34.03 1.43
CA ARG A 156 13.36 35.22 0.78
C ARG A 156 13.22 36.41 1.74
N LEU A 157 12.76 36.15 2.96
CA LEU A 157 12.71 37.18 4.01
C LEU A 157 14.11 37.69 4.37
N SER A 158 15.13 36.82 4.45
CA SER A 158 16.51 37.23 4.70
C SER A 158 17.11 38.05 3.57
N LEU A 159 16.60 37.90 2.36
CA LEU A 159 16.96 38.72 1.18
C LEU A 159 16.17 40.04 1.07
N GLY A 160 15.35 40.38 2.09
CA GLY A 160 14.60 41.64 2.16
C GLY A 160 13.26 41.64 1.42
N HIS A 161 12.75 40.51 0.97
CA HIS A 161 11.40 40.44 0.41
C HIS A 161 10.35 40.54 1.51
N SER A 162 9.22 41.24 1.25
CA SER A 162 8.10 41.29 2.20
C SER A 162 7.30 39.99 2.17
N LEU A 163 6.63 39.68 3.28
CA LEU A 163 5.80 38.49 3.37
C LEU A 163 4.67 38.50 2.33
N GLU A 164 4.07 39.67 2.05
CA GLU A 164 3.04 39.85 1.04
C GLU A 164 3.57 39.50 -0.36
N SER A 165 4.79 39.94 -0.71
CA SER A 165 5.41 39.65 -2.00
C SER A 165 5.68 38.15 -2.20
N ILE A 166 5.97 37.42 -1.12
CA ILE A 166 6.20 35.98 -1.12
C ILE A 166 4.86 35.22 -1.21
N ALA A 167 3.85 35.66 -0.47
CA ALA A 167 2.55 35.00 -0.38
C ALA A 167 1.67 35.22 -1.62
N ALA A 168 1.75 36.40 -2.26
CA ALA A 168 0.86 36.76 -3.35
C ALA A 168 0.83 35.75 -4.53
N PRO A 169 1.95 35.17 -5.02
CA PRO A 169 1.91 34.15 -6.07
C PRO A 169 1.22 32.86 -5.60
N MET A 170 1.40 32.48 -4.32
CA MET A 170 0.80 31.29 -3.74
C MET A 170 -0.71 31.45 -3.56
N LEU A 171 -1.16 32.60 -3.09
CA LEU A 171 -2.57 32.91 -2.93
C LEU A 171 -3.28 32.97 -4.30
N ARG A 172 -2.64 33.54 -5.32
CA ARG A 172 -3.16 33.50 -6.70
C ARG A 172 -3.30 32.08 -7.21
N ALA A 173 -2.33 31.22 -6.97
CA ALA A 173 -2.39 29.81 -7.41
C ALA A 173 -3.50 29.01 -6.68
N LEU A 174 -3.77 29.33 -5.40
CA LEU A 174 -4.77 28.63 -4.61
C LEU A 174 -6.20 29.13 -4.84
N TYR A 175 -6.38 30.42 -5.06
CA TYR A 175 -7.71 31.04 -5.11
C TYR A 175 -8.11 31.56 -6.51
N GLY A 176 -7.23 31.46 -7.51
CA GLY A 176 -7.53 31.87 -8.89
C GLY A 176 -7.78 33.37 -9.08
N CYS A 177 -7.25 34.21 -8.16
CA CYS A 177 -7.38 35.66 -8.18
C CYS A 177 -6.24 36.32 -8.94
#